data_9edad9b666d6c4da8b9e915accc34f80
#
_entry.id   9edad9b666d6c4da8b9e915accc34f80
#
_cell.length_a   1.000
_cell.length_b   1.000
_cell.length_c   1.000
_cell.angle_alpha   90.00
_cell.angle_beta   90.00
_cell.angle_gamma   90.00
#
_symmetry.space_group_name_H-M   'P 1'
#
loop_
_entity.id
_entity.type
_entity.pdbx_description
1 polymer ?
#
loop_
_entity_poly.entity_id
_entity_poly.type
_entity_poly.pdbx_seq_one_letter_code
_entity_poly.pdbx_strand_id
1 'polypeptide(L)'
;LITARETDCRFEWAAHEPEGLKQGVSQETIDVIKYGKPTDGLPEEEAAIIDLGREAMGSPAVTAATYDRAFSLFGAKGLVDLLGIMGNYMATATLLKTFANQPPEGAPELPIT
;
A
#
# COMPACT_ATOMS: atom_id res chain seq x y z
N LEU A 1 -1.38 1.39 3.55
CA LEU A 1 -2.51 1.18 2.61
C LEU A 1 -2.15 0.29 1.43
N ILE A 2 -1.04 0.57 0.74
CA ILE A 2 -0.71 -0.23 -0.46
C ILE A 2 -0.55 -1.72 -0.15
N THR A 3 0.05 -2.07 0.98
CA THR A 3 0.19 -3.48 1.38
C THR A 3 -1.17 -4.11 1.66
N ALA A 4 -2.07 -3.40 2.32
CA ALA A 4 -3.43 -3.89 2.55
C ALA A 4 -4.16 -4.16 1.23
N ARG A 5 -3.99 -3.29 0.23
CA ARG A 5 -4.57 -3.50 -1.11
C ARG A 5 -3.97 -4.72 -1.80
N GLU A 6 -2.65 -4.80 -1.85
CA GLU A 6 -1.97 -5.87 -2.59
C GLU A 6 -2.14 -7.25 -1.94
N THR A 7 -2.41 -7.29 -0.65
CA THR A 7 -2.71 -8.54 0.08
C THR A 7 -4.20 -8.82 0.23
N ASP A 8 -5.08 -7.95 -0.28
CA ASP A 8 -6.52 -8.00 -0.09
C ASP A 8 -6.93 -8.13 1.39
N CYS A 9 -6.18 -7.48 2.28
CA CYS A 9 -6.44 -7.54 3.72
C CYS A 9 -7.45 -6.48 4.14
N ARG A 10 -8.70 -6.86 4.19
CA ARG A 10 -9.82 -5.97 4.55
C ARG A 10 -9.69 -5.39 5.95
N PHE A 11 -9.20 -6.16 6.89
CA PHE A 11 -9.04 -5.70 8.27
C PHE A 11 -8.02 -4.57 8.37
N GLU A 12 -6.84 -4.73 7.75
CA GLU A 12 -5.81 -3.68 7.73
C GLU A 12 -6.28 -2.46 6.95
N TRP A 13 -6.99 -2.65 5.84
CA TRP A 13 -7.55 -1.54 5.09
C TRP A 13 -8.50 -0.71 5.95
N ALA A 14 -9.44 -1.36 6.62
CA ALA A 14 -10.43 -0.72 7.47
C ALA A 14 -9.79 0.11 8.59
N ALA A 15 -8.69 -0.38 9.15
CA ALA A 15 -7.96 0.33 10.19
C ALA A 15 -7.17 1.52 9.64
N HIS A 16 -6.58 1.39 8.46
CA HIS A 16 -5.62 2.36 7.95
C HIS A 16 -6.21 3.43 7.02
N GLU A 17 -7.34 3.21 6.37
CA GLU A 17 -7.97 4.25 5.55
C GLU A 17 -8.31 5.50 6.38
N PRO A 18 -9.02 5.40 7.52
CA PRO A 18 -9.30 6.56 8.35
C PRO A 18 -8.02 7.21 8.90
N GLU A 19 -7.04 6.41 9.28
CA GLU A 19 -5.76 6.92 9.79
C GLU A 19 -4.99 7.66 8.72
N GLY A 20 -4.99 7.17 7.49
CA GLY A 20 -4.36 7.85 6.35
C GLY A 20 -4.96 9.22 6.11
N LEU A 21 -6.29 9.33 6.10
CA LEU A 21 -7.00 10.60 5.98
C LEU A 21 -6.63 11.55 7.11
N LYS A 22 -6.59 11.06 8.33
CA LYS A 22 -6.22 11.84 9.52
C LYS A 22 -4.79 12.36 9.44
N GLN A 23 -3.87 11.60 8.85
CA GLN A 23 -2.47 11.99 8.67
C GLN A 23 -2.25 12.87 7.42
N GLY A 24 -3.29 13.22 6.71
CA GLY A 24 -3.23 14.16 5.60
C GLY A 24 -3.10 13.53 4.21
N VAL A 25 -3.25 12.21 4.08
CA VAL A 25 -3.32 11.58 2.76
C VAL A 25 -4.64 11.97 2.11
N SER A 26 -4.59 12.41 0.85
CA SER A 26 -5.79 12.84 0.14
C SER A 26 -6.71 11.66 -0.21
N GLN A 27 -8.01 11.95 -0.32
CA GLN A 27 -8.96 10.95 -0.79
C GLN A 27 -8.61 10.45 -2.19
N GLU A 28 -8.09 11.32 -3.04
CA GLU A 28 -7.63 10.95 -4.39
C GLU A 28 -6.56 9.87 -4.35
N THR A 29 -5.54 10.05 -3.51
CA THR A 29 -4.48 9.04 -3.35
C THR A 29 -5.03 7.74 -2.80
N ILE A 30 -5.90 7.80 -1.81
CA ILE A 30 -6.56 6.63 -1.23
C ILE A 30 -7.36 5.89 -2.30
N ASP A 31 -8.13 6.59 -3.12
CA ASP A 31 -8.93 6.00 -4.20
C ASP A 31 -8.06 5.35 -5.28
N VAL A 32 -6.92 5.96 -5.61
CA VAL A 32 -5.95 5.36 -6.53
C VAL A 32 -5.49 4.00 -6.02
N ILE A 33 -5.14 3.91 -4.75
CA ILE A 33 -4.73 2.64 -4.12
C ILE A 33 -5.91 1.65 -4.09
N LYS A 34 -7.04 2.10 -3.58
CA LYS A 34 -8.22 1.27 -3.33
C LYS A 34 -8.75 0.60 -4.60
N TYR A 35 -8.79 1.35 -5.68
CA TYR A 35 -9.37 0.89 -6.94
C TYR A 35 -8.34 0.50 -7.99
N GLY A 36 -7.06 0.46 -7.63
CA GLY A 36 -6.00 0.03 -8.54
C GLY A 36 -5.81 0.95 -9.75
N LYS A 37 -6.04 2.25 -9.57
CA LYS A 37 -5.92 3.24 -10.64
C LYS A 37 -4.46 3.59 -10.92
N PRO A 38 -4.13 4.12 -12.13
CA PRO A 38 -2.81 4.66 -12.41
C PRO A 38 -2.43 5.78 -11.43
N THR A 39 -1.14 5.88 -11.14
CA THR A 39 -0.60 6.88 -10.20
C THR A 39 -0.37 8.26 -10.82
N ASP A 40 -0.67 8.42 -12.11
CA ASP A 40 -0.49 9.69 -12.82
C ASP A 40 -1.24 10.82 -12.12
N GLY A 41 -0.57 11.94 -11.94
CA GLY A 41 -1.16 13.12 -11.30
C GLY A 41 -1.08 13.16 -9.77
N LEU A 42 -0.65 12.07 -9.12
CA LEU A 42 -0.41 12.07 -7.68
C LEU A 42 0.91 12.78 -7.34
N PRO A 43 1.08 13.23 -6.08
CA PRO A 43 2.38 13.69 -5.60
C PRO A 43 3.46 12.64 -5.88
N GLU A 44 4.64 13.09 -6.30
CA GLU A 44 5.70 12.21 -6.78
C GLU A 44 6.09 11.12 -5.78
N GLU A 45 6.26 11.50 -4.51
CA GLU A 45 6.65 10.54 -3.46
C GLU A 45 5.57 9.49 -3.22
N GLU A 46 4.31 9.90 -3.18
CA GLU A 46 3.19 8.97 -3.01
C GLU A 46 3.06 8.02 -4.20
N ALA A 47 3.17 8.54 -5.42
CA ALA A 47 3.14 7.73 -6.62
C ALA A 47 4.29 6.69 -6.64
N ALA A 48 5.49 7.10 -6.25
CA ALA A 48 6.64 6.22 -6.19
C ALA A 48 6.45 5.08 -5.17
N ILE A 49 5.91 5.37 -4.00
CA ILE A 49 5.62 4.37 -2.96
C ILE A 49 4.55 3.38 -3.45
N ILE A 50 3.50 3.88 -4.08
CA ILE A 50 2.42 3.03 -4.60
C ILE A 50 2.93 2.10 -5.68
N ASP A 51 3.67 2.63 -6.65
CA ASP A 51 4.22 1.83 -7.76
C ASP A 51 5.23 0.80 -7.24
N LEU A 52 6.09 1.19 -6.31
CA LEU A 52 7.03 0.26 -5.66
C LEU A 52 6.27 -0.88 -4.97
N GLY A 53 5.27 -0.56 -4.20
CA GLY A 53 4.46 -1.56 -3.49
C GLY A 53 3.77 -2.53 -4.44
N ARG A 54 3.16 -2.02 -5.50
CA ARG A 54 2.51 -2.85 -6.52
C ARG A 54 3.47 -3.83 -7.18
N GLU A 55 4.66 -3.37 -7.53
CA GLU A 55 5.65 -4.22 -8.19
C GLU A 55 6.33 -5.17 -7.22
N ALA A 56 6.71 -4.69 -6.04
CA ALA A 56 7.40 -5.52 -5.05
C ALA A 56 6.52 -6.65 -4.51
N MET A 57 5.22 -6.42 -4.36
CA MET A 57 4.29 -7.39 -3.78
C MET A 57 3.42 -8.09 -4.82
N GLY A 58 3.23 -7.50 -5.99
CA GLY A 58 2.30 -8.00 -7.00
C GLY A 58 2.93 -8.46 -8.30
N SER A 59 4.23 -8.28 -8.50
CA SER A 59 4.93 -8.64 -9.72
C SER A 59 6.13 -9.55 -9.44
N PRO A 60 6.63 -10.31 -10.44
CA PRO A 60 7.81 -11.16 -10.23
C PRO A 60 9.08 -10.38 -9.90
N ALA A 61 9.19 -9.13 -10.34
CA ALA A 61 10.33 -8.28 -10.07
C ALA A 61 9.93 -6.81 -10.12
N VAL A 62 10.71 -5.98 -9.43
CA VAL A 62 10.59 -4.52 -9.52
C VAL A 62 11.36 -4.06 -10.76
N THR A 63 10.72 -3.24 -11.60
CA THR A 63 11.37 -2.70 -12.80
C THR A 63 12.48 -1.71 -12.44
N ALA A 64 13.47 -1.57 -13.32
CA ALA A 64 14.55 -0.61 -13.13
C ALA A 64 14.02 0.83 -12.99
N ALA A 65 13.01 1.20 -13.76
CA ALA A 65 12.41 2.53 -13.71
C ALA A 65 11.79 2.81 -12.32
N THR A 66 11.03 1.88 -11.77
CA THR A 66 10.42 2.03 -10.45
C THR A 66 11.49 2.05 -9.35
N TYR A 67 12.47 1.16 -9.43
CA TYR A 67 13.60 1.15 -8.49
C TYR A 67 14.36 2.48 -8.49
N ASP A 68 14.76 2.95 -9.67
CA ASP A 68 15.56 4.17 -9.80
C ASP A 68 14.83 5.39 -9.27
N ARG A 69 13.54 5.48 -9.54
CA ARG A 69 12.69 6.57 -9.04
C ARG A 69 12.60 6.57 -7.52
N ALA A 70 12.33 5.41 -6.93
CA ALA A 70 12.25 5.27 -5.48
C ALA A 70 13.62 5.53 -4.82
N PHE A 71 14.70 5.03 -5.42
CA PHE A 71 16.04 5.27 -4.92
C PHE A 71 16.40 6.77 -4.97
N SER A 72 16.06 7.45 -6.06
CA SER A 72 16.29 8.90 -6.19
C SER A 72 15.56 9.71 -5.11
N LEU A 73 14.33 9.31 -4.78
CA LEU A 73 13.49 10.04 -3.81
C LEU A 73 13.85 9.72 -2.36
N PHE A 74 14.14 8.46 -2.06
CA PHE A 74 14.22 7.99 -0.67
C PHE A 74 15.62 7.50 -0.26
N GLY A 75 16.50 7.23 -1.21
CA GLY A 75 17.83 6.66 -0.95
C GLY A 75 17.78 5.19 -0.52
N ALA A 76 18.95 4.61 -0.30
CA ALA A 76 19.07 3.20 0.09
C ALA A 76 18.37 2.91 1.43
N LYS A 77 18.57 3.76 2.43
CA LYS A 77 17.95 3.60 3.75
C LYS A 77 16.43 3.72 3.67
N GLY A 78 15.93 4.72 2.95
CA GLY A 78 14.49 4.90 2.76
C GLY A 78 13.83 3.72 2.07
N LEU A 79 14.49 3.15 1.05
CA LEU A 79 14.00 1.94 0.38
C LEU A 79 13.92 0.74 1.33
N VAL A 80 14.97 0.50 2.09
CA VAL A 80 14.99 -0.61 3.06
C VAL A 80 13.88 -0.41 4.10
N ASP A 81 13.70 0.80 4.60
CA ASP A 81 12.65 1.12 5.58
C ASP A 81 11.25 0.89 4.99
N LEU A 82 10.99 1.36 3.76
CA LEU A 82 9.71 1.17 3.08
C LEU A 82 9.40 -0.30 2.85
N LEU A 83 10.37 -1.05 2.32
CA LEU A 83 10.20 -2.47 2.04
C LEU A 83 10.06 -3.28 3.32
N GLY A 84 10.75 -2.88 4.40
CA GLY A 84 10.60 -3.47 5.72
C GLY A 84 9.20 -3.28 6.29
N ILE A 85 8.62 -2.08 6.14
CA ILE A 85 7.24 -1.80 6.54
C ILE A 85 6.27 -2.65 5.74
N MET A 86 6.41 -2.68 4.41
CA MET A 86 5.56 -3.50 3.54
C MET A 86 5.64 -4.98 3.91
N GLY A 87 6.85 -5.51 4.12
CA GLY A 87 7.05 -6.90 4.51
C GLY A 87 6.42 -7.24 5.86
N ASN A 88 6.53 -6.34 6.83
CA ASN A 88 5.90 -6.50 8.14
C ASN A 88 4.37 -6.58 8.01
N TYR A 89 3.76 -5.72 7.23
CA TYR A 89 2.31 -5.75 7.01
C TYR A 89 1.87 -6.94 6.16
N MET A 90 2.70 -7.44 5.26
CA MET A 90 2.43 -8.71 4.55
C MET A 90 2.36 -9.89 5.52
N ALA A 91 3.32 -9.96 6.46
CA ALA A 91 3.30 -11.00 7.49
C ALA A 91 2.04 -10.89 8.36
N THR A 92 1.70 -9.69 8.79
CA THR A 92 0.48 -9.42 9.58
C THR A 92 -0.77 -9.81 8.78
N ALA A 93 -0.85 -9.43 7.51
CA ALA A 93 -1.98 -9.77 6.64
C ALA A 93 -2.16 -11.29 6.51
N THR A 94 -1.06 -12.03 6.40
CA THR A 94 -1.09 -13.48 6.33
C THR A 94 -1.74 -14.08 7.58
N LEU A 95 -1.40 -13.58 8.75
CA LEU A 95 -2.00 -14.00 10.03
C LEU A 95 -3.48 -13.64 10.10
N LEU A 96 -3.82 -12.41 9.79
CA LEU A 96 -5.20 -11.91 9.86
C LEU A 96 -6.12 -12.66 8.90
N LYS A 97 -5.68 -12.91 7.69
CA LYS A 97 -6.44 -13.66 6.69
C LYS A 97 -6.61 -15.13 7.07
N THR A 98 -5.57 -15.74 7.65
CA THR A 98 -5.60 -17.14 8.09
C THR A 98 -6.60 -17.35 9.21
N PHE A 99 -6.66 -16.44 10.17
CA PHE A 99 -7.58 -16.54 11.29
C PHE A 99 -8.93 -15.86 11.02
N ALA A 100 -9.19 -15.49 9.76
CA ALA A 100 -10.44 -14.91 9.28
C ALA A 100 -10.93 -13.70 10.09
N ASN A 101 -10.01 -12.84 10.52
CA ASN A 101 -10.38 -11.62 11.20
C ASN A 101 -11.15 -10.69 10.27
N GLN A 102 -12.30 -10.23 10.73
CA GLN A 102 -13.18 -9.35 9.96
C GLN A 102 -13.09 -7.91 10.46
N PRO A 103 -13.20 -6.92 9.55
CA PRO A 103 -13.26 -5.52 9.97
C PRO A 103 -14.50 -5.25 10.79
N PRO A 104 -14.47 -4.21 11.66
CA PRO A 104 -15.67 -3.79 12.41
C PRO A 104 -16.80 -3.40 11.46
N GLU A 105 -18.04 -3.61 11.90
CA GLU A 105 -19.21 -3.16 11.16
C GLU A 105 -19.17 -1.65 10.94
N GLY A 106 -19.49 -1.20 9.72
CA GLY A 106 -19.46 0.21 9.36
C GLY A 106 -18.08 0.77 9.01
N ALA A 107 -17.01 -0.03 9.12
CA ALA A 107 -15.67 0.41 8.73
C ALA A 107 -15.54 0.51 7.20
N PRO A 108 -14.59 1.33 6.70
CA PRO A 108 -14.34 1.41 5.26
C PRO A 108 -14.02 0.06 4.65
N GLU A 109 -14.66 -0.23 3.53
CA GLU A 109 -14.51 -1.50 2.83
C GLU A 109 -13.43 -1.43 1.75
N LEU A 110 -12.75 -2.55 1.55
CA LEU A 110 -11.81 -2.76 0.46
C LEU A 110 -12.45 -3.74 -0.52
N PRO A 111 -12.75 -3.32 -1.75
CA PRO A 111 -13.27 -4.24 -2.76
C PRO A 111 -12.24 -5.33 -3.06
N ILE A 112 -12.69 -6.57 -3.10
CA ILE A 112 -11.83 -7.69 -3.50
C ILE A 112 -11.84 -7.79 -5.02
N THR A 113 -10.68 -7.89 -5.58
CA THR A 113 -10.48 -7.99 -7.03
C THR A 113 -10.26 -9.42 -7.48
#